data_46cb1f439cbd3051ccd31ed23d2d2789
#
_entry.id   46cb1f439cbd3051ccd31ed23d2d2789
#
_cell.length_a   1.000
_cell.length_b   1.000
_cell.length_c   1.000
_cell.angle_alpha   90.00
_cell.angle_beta   90.00
_cell.angle_gamma   90.00
#
_symmetry.space_group_name_H-M   'P 1'
#
loop_
_entity.id
_entity.type
_entity.pdbx_description
1 polymer ?
#
loop_
_entity_poly.entity_id
_entity_poly.type
_entity_poly.pdbx_seq_one_letter_code
_entity_poly.pdbx_strand_id
1 'polypeptide(L)'
;MRLPIERNQECPFDPPARLRGLPPMARLEMADGHLGWLATTMAAARTVLGDPRFSARQELKHTAVHVVRPGGPARPAPPGFFAATDPPEHTRYRRLLTGQFTVRRMRLLEPRIEQIAADHLDAMAKAGPPVDLVTAYALPIPSLVICELLGVPYTDHDFFQDRSAALVTPGRDGAQATADLTAYLGELVRRKRVEPGDDLISGLTGELTDEELTYVALILLVAGHETTANMLALGVFALLKEGLPFEEGAVEELLRWLSILHQGAPSRAALEDVEVAGELVRKGETVALSLPVINRDSAVFEDPDALRPDRPDARRHLAFGHGVHQCLGQQLARNELRIGYRALFERFPGLRLAVPATEVPLKHDASVYGVRCLPVTWPTAD
;
A
#
# COMPACT_ATOMS: atom_id res chain seq x y z
N MET A 1 -26.29 -0.42 -1.58
CA MET A 1 -25.55 -1.02 -2.71
C MET A 1 -24.38 -1.84 -2.17
N ARG A 2 -23.91 -2.86 -2.87
CA ARG A 2 -22.60 -3.51 -2.58
C ARG A 2 -21.48 -2.75 -3.28
N LEU A 3 -20.29 -2.80 -2.73
CA LEU A 3 -19.12 -2.10 -3.28
C LEU A 3 -18.71 -2.75 -4.61
N PRO A 4 -18.77 -2.04 -5.75
CA PRO A 4 -18.19 -2.53 -7.00
C PRO A 4 -16.65 -2.38 -6.93
N ILE A 5 -15.94 -3.44 -7.30
CA ILE A 5 -14.48 -3.49 -7.29
C ILE A 5 -13.87 -3.64 -8.69
N GLU A 6 -14.66 -4.09 -9.67
CA GLU A 6 -14.17 -4.28 -11.03
C GLU A 6 -14.02 -2.94 -11.75
N ARG A 7 -12.85 -2.73 -12.34
CA ARG A 7 -12.54 -1.58 -13.21
C ARG A 7 -12.65 -2.00 -14.67
N ASN A 8 -12.89 -1.02 -15.54
CA ASN A 8 -12.96 -1.28 -16.97
C ASN A 8 -11.58 -1.69 -17.52
N GLN A 9 -11.50 -2.75 -18.32
CA GLN A 9 -10.24 -3.21 -18.91
C GLN A 9 -9.65 -2.19 -19.92
N GLU A 10 -10.50 -1.42 -20.61
CA GLU A 10 -10.05 -0.36 -21.53
C GLU A 10 -9.50 0.86 -20.75
N CYS A 11 -10.10 1.16 -19.58
CA CYS A 11 -9.71 2.25 -18.69
C CYS A 11 -9.37 1.71 -17.29
N PRO A 12 -8.30 0.90 -17.15
CA PRO A 12 -8.02 0.15 -15.93
C PRO A 12 -7.67 1.01 -14.72
N PHE A 13 -7.33 2.27 -14.96
CA PHE A 13 -6.97 3.22 -13.89
C PHE A 13 -8.18 3.98 -13.34
N ASP A 14 -9.33 3.91 -14.01
CA ASP A 14 -10.53 4.59 -13.58
C ASP A 14 -11.20 3.84 -12.40
N PRO A 15 -11.80 4.58 -11.45
CA PRO A 15 -12.67 3.95 -10.46
C PRO A 15 -13.86 3.27 -11.16
N PRO A 16 -14.47 2.23 -10.53
CA PRO A 16 -15.67 1.63 -11.06
C PRO A 16 -16.75 2.68 -11.38
N ALA A 17 -17.29 2.66 -12.59
CA ALA A 17 -18.20 3.70 -13.09
C ALA A 17 -19.41 3.94 -12.17
N ARG A 18 -19.91 2.88 -11.50
CA ARG A 18 -21.03 2.96 -10.55
C ARG A 18 -20.73 3.77 -9.29
N LEU A 19 -19.47 4.08 -9.01
CA LEU A 19 -19.08 4.91 -7.87
C LEU A 19 -19.04 6.39 -8.20
N ARG A 20 -19.04 6.74 -9.51
CA ARG A 20 -19.07 8.12 -9.96
C ARG A 20 -20.44 8.74 -9.72
N GLY A 21 -20.48 9.98 -9.25
CA GLY A 21 -21.72 10.70 -9.01
C GLY A 21 -22.53 10.26 -7.79
N LEU A 22 -21.99 9.38 -6.94
CA LEU A 22 -22.58 9.08 -5.65
C LEU A 22 -22.53 10.30 -4.72
N PRO A 23 -23.50 10.41 -3.76
CA PRO A 23 -23.45 11.46 -2.75
C PRO A 23 -22.21 11.33 -1.87
N PRO A 24 -21.80 12.39 -1.14
CA PRO A 24 -20.60 12.38 -0.27
C PRO A 24 -20.54 11.21 0.71
N MET A 25 -21.71 10.77 1.20
CA MET A 25 -21.92 9.56 1.98
C MET A 25 -23.02 8.73 1.32
N ALA A 26 -22.69 7.53 0.86
CA ALA A 26 -23.64 6.62 0.20
C ALA A 26 -23.87 5.37 1.07
N ARG A 27 -25.13 4.89 1.16
CA ARG A 27 -25.43 3.64 1.89
C ARG A 27 -24.77 2.43 1.21
N LEU A 28 -23.99 1.68 2.00
CA LEU A 28 -23.24 0.51 1.60
C LEU A 28 -23.70 -0.72 2.36
N GLU A 29 -24.00 -1.81 1.65
CA GLU A 29 -24.20 -3.14 2.21
C GLU A 29 -22.84 -3.80 2.35
N MET A 30 -22.44 -4.09 3.58
CA MET A 30 -21.20 -4.81 3.89
C MET A 30 -21.31 -6.29 3.50
N ALA A 31 -20.17 -6.98 3.44
CA ALA A 31 -20.12 -8.36 2.99
C ALA A 31 -20.94 -9.35 3.84
N ASP A 32 -21.11 -9.04 5.11
CA ASP A 32 -21.90 -9.81 6.09
C ASP A 32 -23.38 -9.39 6.18
N GLY A 33 -23.83 -8.47 5.31
CA GLY A 33 -25.20 -7.98 5.22
C GLY A 33 -25.50 -6.77 6.12
N HIS A 34 -24.56 -6.33 6.96
CA HIS A 34 -24.74 -5.08 7.72
C HIS A 34 -24.80 -3.87 6.80
N LEU A 35 -25.57 -2.86 7.20
CA LEU A 35 -25.62 -1.59 6.49
C LEU A 35 -24.63 -0.61 7.13
N GLY A 36 -23.80 -0.04 6.30
CA GLY A 36 -22.86 1.02 6.66
C GLY A 36 -22.83 2.10 5.59
N TRP A 37 -21.69 2.73 5.41
CA TRP A 37 -21.50 3.87 4.54
C TRP A 37 -20.27 3.76 3.67
N LEU A 38 -20.30 4.42 2.52
CA LEU A 38 -19.18 4.67 1.64
C LEU A 38 -18.95 6.18 1.54
N ALA A 39 -17.82 6.66 2.02
CA ALA A 39 -17.38 8.03 1.78
C ALA A 39 -16.77 8.15 0.39
N THR A 40 -17.16 9.17 -0.37
CA THR A 40 -16.80 9.36 -1.79
C THR A 40 -16.15 10.73 -2.05
N THR A 41 -16.16 11.66 -1.09
CA THR A 41 -15.55 12.98 -1.22
C THR A 41 -14.37 13.17 -0.28
N MET A 42 -13.47 14.07 -0.65
CA MET A 42 -12.30 14.42 0.16
C MET A 42 -12.70 14.97 1.54
N ALA A 43 -13.73 15.78 1.62
CA ALA A 43 -14.21 16.37 2.87
C ALA A 43 -14.74 15.29 3.83
N ALA A 44 -15.64 14.42 3.37
CA ALA A 44 -16.17 13.32 4.17
C ALA A 44 -15.07 12.37 4.64
N ALA A 45 -14.13 12.02 3.75
CA ALA A 45 -13.01 11.15 4.09
C ALA A 45 -12.10 11.75 5.17
N ARG A 46 -11.79 13.04 5.09
CA ARG A 46 -10.97 13.72 6.11
C ARG A 46 -11.68 13.77 7.46
N THR A 47 -12.99 14.01 7.47
CA THR A 47 -13.80 13.95 8.71
C THR A 47 -13.69 12.55 9.33
N VAL A 48 -13.98 11.48 8.58
CA VAL A 48 -13.97 10.10 9.09
C VAL A 48 -12.58 9.68 9.57
N LEU A 49 -11.52 10.09 8.88
CA LEU A 49 -10.15 9.69 9.22
C LEU A 49 -9.52 10.53 10.35
N GLY A 50 -10.02 11.74 10.57
CA GLY A 50 -9.47 12.68 11.55
C GLY A 50 -10.24 12.73 12.88
N ASP A 51 -11.49 12.28 12.91
CA ASP A 51 -12.34 12.35 14.10
C ASP A 51 -12.11 11.13 15.02
N PRO A 52 -11.73 11.30 16.29
CA PRO A 52 -11.45 10.21 17.23
C PRO A 52 -12.68 9.36 17.58
N ARG A 53 -13.88 9.77 17.22
CA ARG A 53 -15.09 8.98 17.35
C ARG A 53 -15.18 7.85 16.32
N PHE A 54 -14.26 7.79 15.37
CA PHE A 54 -14.13 6.72 14.40
C PHE A 54 -12.95 5.82 14.71
N SER A 55 -13.23 4.57 15.06
CA SER A 55 -12.24 3.56 15.45
C SER A 55 -11.58 2.87 14.25
N ALA A 56 -10.28 2.57 14.38
CA ALA A 56 -9.52 1.74 13.46
C ALA A 56 -9.56 0.25 13.83
N ARG A 57 -10.07 -0.13 14.99
CA ARG A 57 -10.06 -1.51 15.53
C ARG A 57 -10.84 -2.45 14.62
N GLN A 58 -10.16 -3.53 14.22
CA GLN A 58 -10.70 -4.44 13.19
C GLN A 58 -11.92 -5.24 13.65
N GLU A 59 -12.02 -5.55 14.94
CA GLU A 59 -13.14 -6.30 15.53
C GLU A 59 -14.42 -5.49 15.64
N LEU A 60 -14.35 -4.16 15.45
CA LEU A 60 -15.49 -3.24 15.44
C LEU A 60 -15.99 -2.95 14.01
N LYS A 61 -15.26 -3.39 12.98
CA LYS A 61 -15.55 -3.05 11.59
C LYS A 61 -16.17 -4.20 10.82
N HIS A 62 -17.12 -3.86 9.97
CA HIS A 62 -17.63 -4.74 8.92
C HIS A 62 -16.84 -4.52 7.62
N THR A 63 -16.55 -5.59 6.88
CA THR A 63 -15.79 -5.48 5.61
C THR A 63 -16.70 -5.17 4.44
N ALA A 64 -16.29 -4.26 3.57
CA ALA A 64 -17.06 -3.87 2.39
C ALA A 64 -17.12 -4.99 1.32
N VAL A 65 -16.13 -5.87 1.30
CA VAL A 65 -16.03 -7.01 0.39
C VAL A 65 -15.81 -8.30 1.17
N HIS A 66 -16.17 -9.43 0.55
CA HIS A 66 -15.89 -10.73 1.15
C HIS A 66 -14.38 -10.98 1.19
N VAL A 67 -13.84 -11.02 2.39
CA VAL A 67 -12.46 -11.45 2.63
C VAL A 67 -12.52 -12.82 3.28
N VAL A 68 -11.94 -13.82 2.63
CA VAL A 68 -11.77 -15.14 3.24
C VAL A 68 -10.78 -14.98 4.39
N ARG A 69 -11.30 -14.89 5.61
CA ARG A 69 -10.47 -14.86 6.83
C ARG A 69 -10.38 -16.30 7.38
N PRO A 70 -9.19 -16.92 7.34
CA PRO A 70 -8.97 -18.14 8.10
C PRO A 70 -9.17 -17.81 9.60
N GLY A 71 -10.16 -18.46 10.27
CA GLY A 71 -10.32 -18.34 11.71
C GLY A 71 -11.57 -17.60 12.23
N GLY A 72 -12.56 -17.27 11.38
CA GLY A 72 -13.86 -16.74 11.84
C GLY A 72 -13.89 -15.20 12.01
N PRO A 73 -14.77 -14.67 12.90
CA PRO A 73 -14.97 -13.23 13.05
C PRO A 73 -13.69 -12.49 13.46
N ALA A 74 -13.61 -11.22 13.11
CA ALA A 74 -12.46 -10.39 13.44
C ALA A 74 -12.25 -10.34 14.96
N ARG A 75 -11.02 -10.64 15.40
CA ARG A 75 -10.58 -10.55 16.80
C ARG A 75 -9.80 -9.25 17.00
N PRO A 76 -9.65 -8.78 18.25
CA PRO A 76 -8.72 -7.69 18.55
C PRO A 76 -7.35 -7.97 17.94
N ALA A 77 -6.69 -6.94 17.48
CA ALA A 77 -5.34 -7.07 16.94
C ALA A 77 -4.36 -7.48 18.05
N PRO A 78 -3.34 -8.29 17.74
CA PRO A 78 -2.31 -8.63 18.73
C PRO A 78 -1.51 -7.37 19.11
N PRO A 79 -0.89 -7.37 20.33
CA PRO A 79 -0.02 -6.28 20.76
C PRO A 79 1.05 -5.96 19.71
N GLY A 80 1.28 -4.68 19.42
CA GLY A 80 2.22 -4.25 18.39
C GLY A 80 1.62 -4.07 16.98
N PHE A 81 0.44 -4.62 16.69
CA PHE A 81 -0.24 -4.43 15.40
C PHE A 81 -0.98 -3.08 15.35
N PHE A 82 -0.20 -1.99 15.47
CA PHE A 82 -0.66 -0.63 15.74
C PHE A 82 -1.64 -0.05 14.70
N ALA A 83 -1.64 -0.55 13.47
CA ALA A 83 -2.55 -0.08 12.42
C ALA A 83 -4.04 -0.40 12.69
N ALA A 84 -4.32 -1.30 13.62
CA ALA A 84 -5.66 -1.72 14.02
C ALA A 84 -5.96 -1.46 15.51
N THR A 85 -5.32 -0.45 16.09
CA THR A 85 -5.56 0.02 17.47
C THR A 85 -5.94 1.49 17.48
N ASP A 86 -6.58 1.97 18.53
CA ASP A 86 -6.94 3.37 18.74
C ASP A 86 -6.04 4.03 19.82
N PRO A 87 -5.99 5.36 19.91
CA PRO A 87 -5.41 6.03 21.06
C PRO A 87 -6.06 5.57 22.40
N PRO A 88 -5.30 5.43 23.50
CA PRO A 88 -3.90 5.82 23.66
C PRO A 88 -2.87 4.78 23.20
N GLU A 89 -3.28 3.51 23.00
CA GLU A 89 -2.38 2.42 22.62
C GLU A 89 -1.68 2.70 21.27
N HIS A 90 -2.45 3.06 20.24
CA HIS A 90 -1.90 3.49 18.96
C HIS A 90 -0.86 4.60 19.13
N THR A 91 -1.13 5.61 19.97
CA THR A 91 -0.24 6.75 20.18
C THR A 91 1.11 6.33 20.76
N ARG A 92 1.12 5.32 21.66
CA ARG A 92 2.35 4.76 22.22
C ARG A 92 3.25 4.18 21.12
N TYR A 93 2.74 3.28 20.29
CA TYR A 93 3.50 2.70 19.17
C TYR A 93 3.91 3.75 18.16
N ARG A 94 2.98 4.62 17.78
CA ARG A 94 3.23 5.64 16.77
C ARG A 94 4.35 6.59 17.16
N ARG A 95 4.44 7.00 18.41
CA ARG A 95 5.50 7.87 18.92
C ARG A 95 6.87 7.21 18.80
N LEU A 96 7.00 5.94 19.18
CA LEU A 96 8.24 5.18 19.07
C LEU A 96 8.67 4.99 17.61
N LEU A 97 7.73 4.59 16.76
CA LEU A 97 7.99 4.34 15.36
C LEU A 97 8.30 5.60 14.55
N THR A 98 7.65 6.73 14.84
CA THR A 98 7.92 8.00 14.12
C THR A 98 9.38 8.41 14.21
N GLY A 99 10.05 8.14 15.33
CA GLY A 99 11.49 8.36 15.49
C GLY A 99 12.35 7.52 14.55
N GLN A 100 11.85 6.36 14.11
CA GLN A 100 12.54 5.47 13.17
C GLN A 100 12.29 5.85 11.69
N PHE A 101 11.19 6.54 11.39
CA PHE A 101 10.79 6.92 10.02
C PHE A 101 11.02 8.41 9.72
N THR A 102 12.05 9.02 10.35
CA THR A 102 12.40 10.42 10.08
C THR A 102 12.91 10.59 8.65
N VAL A 103 12.69 11.79 8.06
CA VAL A 103 13.20 12.13 6.72
C VAL A 103 14.72 11.87 6.62
N ARG A 104 15.46 12.16 7.69
CA ARG A 104 16.91 11.91 7.72
C ARG A 104 17.24 10.42 7.59
N ARG A 105 16.58 9.54 8.36
CA ARG A 105 16.80 8.07 8.26
C ARG A 105 16.39 7.52 6.91
N MET A 106 15.28 7.98 6.37
CA MET A 106 14.82 7.53 5.04
C MET A 106 15.80 7.94 3.93
N ARG A 107 16.44 9.09 4.04
CA ARG A 107 17.52 9.49 3.12
C ARG A 107 18.76 8.62 3.22
N LEU A 108 19.10 8.11 4.40
CA LEU A 108 20.23 7.19 4.57
C LEU A 108 20.03 5.84 3.86
N LEU A 109 18.77 5.47 3.58
CA LEU A 109 18.43 4.27 2.81
C LEU A 109 18.52 4.50 1.29
N GLU A 110 18.51 5.75 0.79
CA GLU A 110 18.50 6.04 -0.66
C GLU A 110 19.65 5.35 -1.40
N PRO A 111 20.92 5.38 -0.98
CA PRO A 111 22.01 4.67 -1.68
C PRO A 111 21.77 3.16 -1.76
N ARG A 112 21.15 2.58 -0.73
CA ARG A 112 20.84 1.15 -0.74
C ARG A 112 19.68 0.82 -1.68
N ILE A 113 18.65 1.67 -1.73
CA ILE A 113 17.54 1.54 -2.68
C ILE A 113 18.08 1.68 -4.12
N GLU A 114 18.98 2.62 -4.38
CA GLU A 114 19.63 2.81 -5.69
C GLU A 114 20.45 1.57 -6.09
N GLN A 115 21.21 0.98 -5.16
CA GLN A 115 21.96 -0.25 -5.42
C GLN A 115 21.04 -1.44 -5.74
N ILE A 116 19.97 -1.64 -4.93
CA ILE A 116 19.00 -2.71 -5.18
C ILE A 116 18.35 -2.53 -6.56
N ALA A 117 17.94 -1.32 -6.90
CA ALA A 117 17.37 -1.04 -8.21
C ALA A 117 18.36 -1.34 -9.34
N ALA A 118 19.61 -0.90 -9.21
CA ALA A 118 20.66 -1.14 -10.21
C ALA A 118 20.93 -2.63 -10.42
N ASP A 119 21.07 -3.41 -9.34
CA ASP A 119 21.31 -4.85 -9.40
C ASP A 119 20.20 -5.58 -10.18
N HIS A 120 18.93 -5.20 -9.95
CA HIS A 120 17.78 -5.78 -10.66
C HIS A 120 17.71 -5.33 -12.14
N LEU A 121 18.05 -4.08 -12.44
CA LEU A 121 18.12 -3.59 -13.81
C LEU A 121 19.24 -4.28 -14.61
N ASP A 122 20.38 -4.54 -13.98
CA ASP A 122 21.47 -5.30 -14.61
C ASP A 122 21.08 -6.77 -14.86
N ALA A 123 20.37 -7.39 -13.92
CA ALA A 123 19.81 -8.73 -14.12
C ALA A 123 18.79 -8.76 -15.27
N MET A 124 17.91 -7.76 -15.38
CA MET A 124 16.97 -7.61 -16.51
C MET A 124 17.71 -7.43 -17.84
N ALA A 125 18.72 -6.55 -17.88
CA ALA A 125 19.53 -6.32 -19.08
C ALA A 125 20.25 -7.59 -19.53
N LYS A 126 20.77 -8.39 -18.59
CA LYS A 126 21.42 -9.68 -18.86
C LYS A 126 20.43 -10.75 -19.36
N ALA A 127 19.22 -10.78 -18.83
CA ALA A 127 18.16 -11.71 -19.26
C ALA A 127 17.66 -11.38 -20.67
N GLY A 128 17.70 -10.09 -21.05
CA GLY A 128 17.16 -9.60 -22.32
C GLY A 128 15.63 -9.55 -22.36
N PRO A 129 15.06 -8.67 -23.21
CA PRO A 129 13.61 -8.55 -23.35
C PRO A 129 13.00 -9.74 -24.12
N PRO A 130 11.68 -10.08 -23.91
CA PRO A 130 10.80 -9.45 -22.94
C PRO A 130 10.98 -10.01 -21.53
N VAL A 131 10.69 -9.19 -20.49
CA VAL A 131 10.67 -9.62 -19.09
C VAL A 131 9.36 -9.24 -18.41
N ASP A 132 8.96 -9.97 -17.38
CA ASP A 132 7.91 -9.54 -16.48
C ASP A 132 8.46 -8.56 -15.44
N LEU A 133 8.09 -7.29 -15.56
CA LEU A 133 8.56 -6.23 -14.67
C LEU A 133 8.14 -6.44 -13.21
N VAL A 134 6.99 -7.12 -12.97
CA VAL A 134 6.52 -7.35 -11.60
C VAL A 134 7.53 -8.21 -10.84
N THR A 135 7.90 -9.35 -11.39
CA THR A 135 8.79 -10.32 -10.74
C THR A 135 10.26 -9.92 -10.83
N ALA A 136 10.67 -9.27 -11.93
CA ALA A 136 12.07 -8.91 -12.12
C ALA A 136 12.49 -7.63 -11.38
N TYR A 137 11.55 -6.73 -11.06
CA TYR A 137 11.87 -5.40 -10.56
C TYR A 137 10.95 -4.90 -9.45
N ALA A 138 9.63 -4.87 -9.68
CA ALA A 138 8.72 -4.17 -8.81
C ALA A 138 8.53 -4.84 -7.44
N LEU A 139 8.50 -6.17 -7.38
CA LEU A 139 8.39 -6.94 -6.12
C LEU A 139 9.71 -6.99 -5.33
N PRO A 140 10.88 -7.25 -5.94
CA PRO A 140 12.12 -7.37 -5.20
C PRO A 140 12.54 -6.10 -4.47
N ILE A 141 12.34 -4.93 -5.06
CA ILE A 141 12.82 -3.67 -4.48
C ILE A 141 12.24 -3.45 -3.07
N PRO A 142 10.91 -3.30 -2.87
CA PRO A 142 10.37 -3.05 -1.54
C PRO A 142 10.60 -4.23 -0.57
N SER A 143 10.69 -5.46 -1.08
CA SER A 143 11.02 -6.62 -0.26
C SER A 143 12.41 -6.52 0.35
N LEU A 144 13.42 -6.16 -0.45
CA LEU A 144 14.79 -5.99 0.03
C LEU A 144 14.95 -4.74 0.90
N VAL A 145 14.26 -3.66 0.57
CA VAL A 145 14.28 -2.42 1.37
C VAL A 145 13.70 -2.66 2.77
N ILE A 146 12.62 -3.43 2.88
CA ILE A 146 12.07 -3.77 4.21
C ILE A 146 12.99 -4.71 4.98
N CYS A 147 13.72 -5.62 4.32
CA CYS A 147 14.76 -6.43 4.95
C CYS A 147 15.85 -5.55 5.58
N GLU A 148 16.36 -4.58 4.82
CA GLU A 148 17.36 -3.62 5.33
C GLU A 148 16.82 -2.83 6.55
N LEU A 149 15.59 -2.32 6.45
CA LEU A 149 14.96 -1.57 7.52
C LEU A 149 14.81 -2.38 8.81
N LEU A 150 14.43 -3.65 8.69
CA LEU A 150 14.21 -4.56 9.82
C LEU A 150 15.52 -5.21 10.30
N GLY A 151 16.62 -5.08 9.57
CA GLY A 151 17.90 -5.73 9.88
C GLY A 151 17.88 -7.24 9.67
N VAL A 152 17.15 -7.72 8.65
CA VAL A 152 17.15 -9.12 8.22
C VAL A 152 18.51 -9.46 7.63
N PRO A 153 19.23 -10.51 8.10
CA PRO A 153 20.50 -10.93 7.53
C PRO A 153 20.39 -11.28 6.04
N TYR A 154 21.40 -10.94 5.27
CA TYR A 154 21.41 -11.19 3.83
C TYR A 154 21.20 -12.69 3.48
N THR A 155 21.72 -13.58 4.31
CA THR A 155 21.55 -15.04 4.15
C THR A 155 20.10 -15.51 4.22
N ASP A 156 19.22 -14.70 4.83
CA ASP A 156 17.82 -15.05 5.08
C ASP A 156 16.87 -14.38 4.05
N HIS A 157 17.41 -13.56 3.12
CA HIS A 157 16.62 -12.78 2.17
C HIS A 157 15.74 -13.66 1.28
N ASP A 158 16.27 -14.78 0.77
CA ASP A 158 15.52 -15.70 -0.12
C ASP A 158 14.29 -16.28 0.61
N PHE A 159 14.48 -16.73 1.85
CA PHE A 159 13.37 -17.21 2.69
C PHE A 159 12.33 -16.10 2.90
N PHE A 160 12.81 -14.91 3.28
CA PHE A 160 11.95 -13.77 3.58
C PHE A 160 11.16 -13.32 2.33
N GLN A 161 11.79 -13.26 1.17
CA GLN A 161 11.16 -12.92 -0.09
C GLN A 161 10.11 -13.97 -0.51
N ASP A 162 10.44 -15.27 -0.41
CA ASP A 162 9.51 -16.34 -0.76
C ASP A 162 8.25 -16.30 0.12
N ARG A 163 8.41 -16.13 1.43
CA ARG A 163 7.28 -16.04 2.36
C ARG A 163 6.48 -14.75 2.19
N SER A 164 7.15 -13.63 1.95
CA SER A 164 6.46 -12.36 1.67
C SER A 164 5.65 -12.42 0.38
N ALA A 165 6.20 -13.01 -0.67
CA ALA A 165 5.48 -13.23 -1.92
C ALA A 165 4.27 -14.17 -1.73
N ALA A 166 4.37 -15.18 -0.86
CA ALA A 166 3.27 -16.10 -0.59
C ALA A 166 2.07 -15.43 0.09
N LEU A 167 2.28 -14.35 0.85
CA LEU A 167 1.18 -13.58 1.48
C LEU A 167 0.21 -12.98 0.44
N VAL A 168 0.70 -12.66 -0.74
CA VAL A 168 0.01 -11.86 -1.75
C VAL A 168 -0.30 -12.63 -3.04
N THR A 169 0.23 -13.86 -3.18
CA THR A 169 0.05 -14.68 -4.37
C THR A 169 -1.16 -15.58 -4.22
N PRO A 170 -2.21 -15.45 -5.05
CA PRO A 170 -3.35 -16.37 -5.05
C PRO A 170 -2.91 -17.82 -5.24
N GLY A 171 -3.52 -18.73 -4.46
CA GLY A 171 -3.22 -20.17 -4.52
C GLY A 171 -2.01 -20.62 -3.70
N ARG A 172 -1.24 -19.72 -3.10
CA ARG A 172 -0.23 -20.04 -2.09
C ARG A 172 -0.86 -19.98 -0.68
N ASP A 173 -0.30 -20.72 0.27
CA ASP A 173 -0.80 -20.73 1.66
C ASP A 173 -0.33 -19.47 2.41
N GLY A 174 -1.10 -18.39 2.32
CA GLY A 174 -0.82 -17.14 3.02
C GLY A 174 -0.90 -17.26 4.55
N ALA A 175 -1.71 -18.19 5.07
CA ALA A 175 -1.80 -18.43 6.52
C ALA A 175 -0.52 -19.07 7.04
N GLN A 176 0.01 -20.08 6.33
CA GLN A 176 1.29 -20.68 6.67
C GLN A 176 2.44 -19.69 6.52
N ALA A 177 2.44 -18.89 5.44
CA ALA A 177 3.44 -17.86 5.25
C ALA A 177 3.44 -16.81 6.37
N THR A 178 2.24 -16.42 6.86
CA THR A 178 2.12 -15.51 8.01
C THR A 178 2.71 -16.14 9.27
N ALA A 179 2.41 -17.43 9.53
CA ALA A 179 2.95 -18.14 10.67
C ALA A 179 4.48 -18.26 10.63
N ASP A 180 5.02 -18.63 9.47
CA ASP A 180 6.47 -18.76 9.24
C ASP A 180 7.19 -17.42 9.46
N LEU A 181 6.67 -16.33 8.88
CA LEU A 181 7.22 -14.98 9.04
C LEU A 181 7.13 -14.49 10.49
N THR A 182 6.02 -14.77 11.18
CA THR A 182 5.87 -14.39 12.59
C THR A 182 6.89 -15.13 13.45
N ALA A 183 7.08 -16.44 13.22
CA ALA A 183 8.08 -17.22 13.94
C ALA A 183 9.52 -16.72 13.65
N TYR A 184 9.83 -16.45 12.39
CA TYR A 184 11.13 -15.92 11.96
C TYR A 184 11.40 -14.55 12.59
N LEU A 185 10.44 -13.61 12.52
CA LEU A 185 10.58 -12.27 13.08
C LEU A 185 10.74 -12.31 14.62
N GLY A 186 10.02 -13.22 15.30
CA GLY A 186 10.20 -13.44 16.74
C GLY A 186 11.61 -13.91 17.08
N GLU A 187 12.20 -14.80 16.27
CA GLU A 187 13.59 -15.22 16.45
C GLU A 187 14.57 -14.08 16.13
N LEU A 188 14.31 -13.30 15.08
CA LEU A 188 15.12 -12.13 14.74
C LEU A 188 15.11 -11.10 15.89
N VAL A 189 13.97 -10.84 16.51
CA VAL A 189 13.84 -9.95 17.68
C VAL A 189 14.73 -10.43 18.84
N ARG A 190 14.68 -11.74 19.17
CA ARG A 190 15.54 -12.32 20.23
C ARG A 190 17.03 -12.18 19.93
N ARG A 191 17.43 -12.43 18.66
CA ARG A 191 18.83 -12.22 18.23
C ARG A 191 19.25 -10.76 18.39
N LYS A 192 18.41 -9.80 17.98
CA LYS A 192 18.69 -8.37 18.04
C LYS A 192 18.76 -7.82 19.46
N ARG A 193 18.12 -8.46 20.43
CA ARG A 193 18.32 -8.11 21.87
C ARG A 193 19.70 -8.48 22.38
N VAL A 194 20.27 -9.56 21.89
CA VAL A 194 21.60 -10.04 22.28
C VAL A 194 22.68 -9.31 21.51
N GLU A 195 22.45 -9.10 20.22
CA GLU A 195 23.40 -8.52 19.26
C GLU A 195 22.70 -7.42 18.43
N PRO A 196 22.55 -6.21 18.97
CA PRO A 196 21.88 -5.11 18.30
C PRO A 196 22.69 -4.58 17.11
N GLY A 197 21.98 -4.19 16.04
CA GLY A 197 22.54 -3.53 14.86
C GLY A 197 22.00 -2.11 14.68
N ASP A 198 22.33 -1.47 13.55
CA ASP A 198 21.73 -0.20 13.15
C ASP A 198 20.46 -0.44 12.31
N ASP A 199 19.43 -1.00 12.93
CA ASP A 199 18.15 -1.33 12.30
C ASP A 199 16.97 -0.95 13.21
N LEU A 200 15.75 -1.01 12.66
CA LEU A 200 14.53 -0.62 13.36
C LEU A 200 14.25 -1.54 14.57
N ILE A 201 14.42 -2.85 14.41
CA ILE A 201 14.16 -3.81 15.50
C ILE A 201 15.11 -3.50 16.67
N SER A 202 16.42 -3.40 16.41
CA SER A 202 17.44 -3.08 17.42
C SER A 202 17.15 -1.77 18.14
N GLY A 203 16.71 -0.74 17.40
CA GLY A 203 16.38 0.58 17.97
C GLY A 203 15.16 0.59 18.89
N LEU A 204 14.37 -0.48 18.93
CA LEU A 204 13.14 -0.57 19.73
C LEU A 204 13.17 -1.67 20.80
N THR A 205 14.25 -2.43 20.90
CA THR A 205 14.38 -3.54 21.87
C THR A 205 14.23 -3.08 23.33
N GLY A 206 14.63 -1.86 23.67
CA GLY A 206 14.47 -1.30 25.03
C GLY A 206 13.07 -0.80 25.37
N GLU A 207 12.18 -0.66 24.38
CA GLU A 207 10.88 0.02 24.53
C GLU A 207 9.68 -0.92 24.37
N LEU A 208 9.84 -2.03 23.64
CA LEU A 208 8.78 -2.96 23.29
C LEU A 208 9.13 -4.39 23.77
N THR A 209 8.09 -5.17 24.10
CA THR A 209 8.23 -6.61 24.35
C THR A 209 8.57 -7.36 23.06
N ASP A 210 8.99 -8.63 23.16
CA ASP A 210 9.26 -9.47 21.99
C ASP A 210 8.02 -9.65 21.12
N GLU A 211 6.86 -9.84 21.75
CA GLU A 211 5.58 -9.99 21.05
C GLU A 211 5.22 -8.71 20.30
N GLU A 212 5.23 -7.56 20.98
CA GLU A 212 4.94 -6.26 20.38
C GLU A 212 5.87 -5.96 19.20
N LEU A 213 7.16 -6.19 19.37
CA LEU A 213 8.16 -5.91 18.34
C LEU A 213 8.05 -6.86 17.14
N THR A 214 7.70 -8.14 17.38
CA THR A 214 7.42 -9.12 16.33
C THR A 214 6.23 -8.67 15.47
N TYR A 215 5.12 -8.23 16.08
CA TYR A 215 3.96 -7.78 15.32
C TYR A 215 4.13 -6.39 14.71
N VAL A 216 4.95 -5.51 15.30
CA VAL A 216 5.41 -4.26 14.66
C VAL A 216 6.18 -4.59 13.38
N ALA A 217 7.15 -5.51 13.43
CA ALA A 217 7.93 -5.91 12.26
C ALA A 217 7.04 -6.55 11.20
N LEU A 218 6.10 -7.43 11.59
CA LEU A 218 5.17 -8.08 10.68
C LEU A 218 4.25 -7.08 9.95
N ILE A 219 3.67 -6.11 10.68
CA ILE A 219 2.80 -5.11 10.02
C ILE A 219 3.59 -4.18 9.10
N LEU A 220 4.82 -3.83 9.43
CA LEU A 220 5.69 -3.04 8.56
C LEU A 220 6.02 -3.79 7.28
N LEU A 221 6.33 -5.09 7.38
CA LEU A 221 6.54 -5.95 6.22
C LEU A 221 5.30 -5.98 5.32
N VAL A 222 4.15 -6.39 5.87
CA VAL A 222 2.91 -6.57 5.08
C VAL A 222 2.48 -5.26 4.42
N ALA A 223 2.56 -4.14 5.16
CA ALA A 223 2.16 -2.84 4.63
C ALA A 223 3.16 -2.25 3.63
N GLY A 224 4.46 -2.44 3.84
CA GLY A 224 5.51 -1.83 3.01
C GLY A 224 5.77 -2.56 1.69
N HIS A 225 5.65 -3.88 1.68
CA HIS A 225 6.03 -4.71 0.54
C HIS A 225 5.03 -4.60 -0.61
N GLU A 226 3.79 -5.06 -0.40
CA GLU A 226 2.81 -5.20 -1.49
C GLU A 226 2.36 -3.85 -2.07
N THR A 227 2.16 -2.85 -1.21
CA THR A 227 1.66 -1.55 -1.66
C THR A 227 2.64 -0.85 -2.59
N THR A 228 3.92 -0.81 -2.21
CA THR A 228 4.97 -0.17 -3.03
C THR A 228 5.21 -0.95 -4.32
N ALA A 229 5.24 -2.29 -4.27
CA ALA A 229 5.39 -3.14 -5.45
C ALA A 229 4.28 -2.92 -6.48
N ASN A 230 3.01 -2.93 -6.02
CA ASN A 230 1.89 -2.66 -6.93
C ASN A 230 1.90 -1.23 -7.46
N MET A 231 2.28 -0.25 -6.64
CA MET A 231 2.38 1.13 -7.07
C MET A 231 3.48 1.31 -8.13
N LEU A 232 4.63 0.65 -7.95
CA LEU A 232 5.74 0.71 -8.90
C LEU A 232 5.35 0.09 -10.25
N ALA A 233 4.80 -1.12 -10.25
CA ALA A 233 4.37 -1.80 -11.48
C ALA A 233 3.21 -1.08 -12.18
N LEU A 234 2.18 -0.67 -11.42
CA LEU A 234 1.01 0.01 -11.98
C LEU A 234 1.35 1.40 -12.51
N GLY A 235 2.28 2.11 -11.87
CA GLY A 235 2.75 3.42 -12.33
C GLY A 235 3.53 3.33 -13.64
N VAL A 236 4.39 2.32 -13.81
CA VAL A 236 5.05 2.06 -15.09
C VAL A 236 4.01 1.73 -16.17
N PHE A 237 3.04 0.86 -15.86
CA PHE A 237 1.96 0.54 -16.79
C PHE A 237 1.18 1.80 -17.21
N ALA A 238 0.85 2.68 -16.27
CA ALA A 238 0.15 3.93 -16.55
C ALA A 238 0.95 4.84 -17.48
N LEU A 239 2.22 5.10 -17.16
CA LEU A 239 3.08 5.95 -17.97
C LEU A 239 3.26 5.40 -19.39
N LEU A 240 3.48 4.09 -19.53
CA LEU A 240 3.64 3.45 -20.84
C LEU A 240 2.35 3.46 -21.67
N LYS A 241 1.19 3.20 -21.03
CA LYS A 241 -0.11 3.20 -21.71
C LYS A 241 -0.52 4.61 -22.17
N GLU A 242 -0.28 5.62 -21.34
CA GLU A 242 -0.60 7.03 -21.65
C GLU A 242 0.48 7.71 -22.52
N GLY A 243 1.62 7.03 -22.79
CA GLY A 243 2.71 7.58 -23.59
C GLY A 243 3.43 8.77 -22.93
N LEU A 244 3.45 8.79 -21.59
CA LEU A 244 4.04 9.89 -20.82
C LEU A 244 5.46 9.53 -20.37
N PRO A 245 6.42 10.48 -20.43
CA PRO A 245 7.73 10.29 -19.83
C PRO A 245 7.62 10.28 -18.30
N PHE A 246 8.59 9.67 -17.64
CA PHE A 246 8.71 9.82 -16.18
C PHE A 246 9.39 11.16 -15.87
N GLU A 247 8.75 11.93 -14.99
CA GLU A 247 9.29 13.13 -14.36
C GLU A 247 9.17 12.97 -12.83
N GLU A 248 10.08 13.54 -12.05
CA GLU A 248 10.07 13.38 -10.58
C GLU A 248 8.76 13.84 -9.93
N GLY A 249 8.10 14.84 -10.46
CA GLY A 249 6.78 15.32 -10.03
C GLY A 249 5.67 14.28 -10.20
N ALA A 250 5.84 13.33 -11.12
CA ALA A 250 4.83 12.32 -11.45
C ALA A 250 4.52 11.38 -10.28
N VAL A 251 5.41 11.19 -9.31
CA VAL A 251 5.18 10.27 -8.17
C VAL A 251 3.93 10.65 -7.40
N GLU A 252 3.75 11.92 -7.05
CA GLU A 252 2.57 12.37 -6.29
C GLU A 252 1.29 12.26 -7.13
N GLU A 253 1.38 12.55 -8.41
CA GLU A 253 0.23 12.43 -9.32
C GLU A 253 -0.14 10.96 -9.57
N LEU A 254 0.83 10.06 -9.74
CA LEU A 254 0.58 8.63 -9.84
C LEU A 254 -0.08 8.09 -8.56
N LEU A 255 0.38 8.50 -7.36
CA LEU A 255 -0.23 8.14 -6.09
C LEU A 255 -1.69 8.61 -6.01
N ARG A 256 -1.98 9.83 -6.45
CA ARG A 256 -3.33 10.39 -6.53
C ARG A 256 -4.19 9.58 -7.51
N TRP A 257 -3.73 9.47 -8.75
CA TRP A 257 -4.54 9.03 -9.89
C TRP A 257 -4.82 7.53 -9.86
N LEU A 258 -3.86 6.70 -9.46
CA LEU A 258 -3.99 5.24 -9.44
C LEU A 258 -4.77 4.73 -8.22
N SER A 259 -4.55 5.32 -7.04
CA SER A 259 -5.25 4.94 -5.80
C SER A 259 -5.41 3.43 -5.61
N ILE A 260 -4.30 2.77 -5.26
CA ILE A 260 -4.20 1.29 -5.23
C ILE A 260 -5.07 0.61 -4.17
N LEU A 261 -5.45 1.29 -3.08
CA LEU A 261 -6.41 0.76 -2.11
C LEU A 261 -7.83 1.01 -2.61
N HIS A 262 -8.52 -0.05 -3.05
CA HIS A 262 -9.78 0.11 -3.79
C HIS A 262 -10.97 -0.66 -3.22
N GLN A 263 -10.78 -1.53 -2.24
CA GLN A 263 -11.85 -2.36 -1.64
C GLN A 263 -12.48 -1.70 -0.39
N GLY A 264 -12.66 -0.38 -0.40
CA GLY A 264 -13.24 0.36 0.71
C GLY A 264 -12.29 0.59 1.88
N ALA A 265 -10.98 0.42 1.65
CA ALA A 265 -9.96 0.72 2.64
C ALA A 265 -9.35 2.12 2.41
N PRO A 266 -8.94 2.80 3.50
CA PRO A 266 -9.15 2.42 4.88
C PRO A 266 -10.62 2.55 5.30
N SER A 267 -11.03 1.83 6.35
CA SER A 267 -12.39 1.91 6.93
C SER A 267 -12.34 2.24 8.41
N ARG A 268 -13.46 2.73 8.94
CA ARG A 268 -13.60 3.09 10.37
C ARG A 268 -14.96 2.63 10.88
N ALA A 269 -15.04 2.28 12.17
CA ALA A 269 -16.30 2.03 12.87
C ALA A 269 -16.66 3.23 13.74
N ALA A 270 -17.90 3.68 13.73
CA ALA A 270 -18.38 4.74 14.61
C ALA A 270 -18.54 4.23 16.04
N LEU A 271 -17.93 4.90 17.02
CA LEU A 271 -18.02 4.60 18.45
C LEU A 271 -19.25 5.19 19.10
N GLU A 272 -19.83 6.22 18.49
CA GLU A 272 -21.07 6.88 18.86
C GLU A 272 -21.77 7.43 17.60
N ASP A 273 -22.93 8.02 17.72
CA ASP A 273 -23.64 8.65 16.61
C ASP A 273 -22.86 9.91 16.17
N VAL A 274 -22.51 9.99 14.89
CA VAL A 274 -21.72 11.09 14.32
C VAL A 274 -22.33 11.56 13.01
N GLU A 275 -22.52 12.87 12.86
CA GLU A 275 -22.93 13.46 11.58
C GLU A 275 -21.72 13.66 10.67
N VAL A 276 -21.80 13.18 9.42
CA VAL A 276 -20.80 13.34 8.38
C VAL A 276 -21.48 13.77 7.08
N ALA A 277 -21.14 14.94 6.57
CA ALA A 277 -21.69 15.49 5.33
C ALA A 277 -23.24 15.47 5.26
N GLY A 278 -23.92 15.77 6.40
CA GLY A 278 -25.37 15.82 6.53
C GLY A 278 -26.06 14.46 6.76
N GLU A 279 -25.27 13.38 6.83
CA GLU A 279 -25.79 12.03 7.11
C GLU A 279 -25.39 11.58 8.52
N LEU A 280 -26.33 10.94 9.23
CA LEU A 280 -26.11 10.42 10.57
C LEU A 280 -25.57 9.01 10.51
N VAL A 281 -24.28 8.86 10.79
CA VAL A 281 -23.61 7.56 11.00
C VAL A 281 -23.89 7.10 12.42
N ARG A 282 -24.57 5.98 12.57
CA ARG A 282 -24.93 5.42 13.88
C ARG A 282 -23.76 4.71 14.51
N LYS A 283 -23.73 4.65 15.83
CA LYS A 283 -22.80 3.83 16.60
C LYS A 283 -22.80 2.39 16.09
N GLY A 284 -21.60 1.84 15.84
CA GLY A 284 -21.39 0.49 15.31
C GLY A 284 -21.43 0.39 13.78
N GLU A 285 -21.94 1.40 13.06
CA GLU A 285 -21.84 1.40 11.60
C GLU A 285 -20.41 1.60 11.14
N THR A 286 -20.05 0.92 10.06
CA THR A 286 -18.74 1.08 9.41
C THR A 286 -18.84 2.08 8.26
N VAL A 287 -17.86 2.98 8.17
CA VAL A 287 -17.63 3.84 7.01
C VAL A 287 -16.42 3.31 6.24
N ALA A 288 -16.65 2.83 5.04
CA ALA A 288 -15.62 2.50 4.05
C ALA A 288 -15.29 3.76 3.23
N LEU A 289 -14.06 3.85 2.71
CA LEU A 289 -13.62 4.97 1.88
C LEU A 289 -13.33 4.50 0.46
N SER A 290 -13.86 5.22 -0.55
CA SER A 290 -13.49 4.98 -1.94
C SER A 290 -12.34 5.89 -2.36
N LEU A 291 -11.10 5.54 -1.99
CA LEU A 291 -9.93 6.36 -2.34
C LEU A 291 -9.80 6.63 -3.85
N PRO A 292 -10.13 5.67 -4.77
CA PRO A 292 -10.10 5.96 -6.20
C PRO A 292 -11.04 7.09 -6.63
N VAL A 293 -12.19 7.26 -5.96
CA VAL A 293 -13.13 8.37 -6.22
C VAL A 293 -12.71 9.63 -5.47
N ILE A 294 -12.34 9.49 -4.18
CA ILE A 294 -11.93 10.60 -3.31
C ILE A 294 -10.72 11.36 -3.90
N ASN A 295 -9.74 10.65 -4.43
CA ASN A 295 -8.55 11.25 -5.04
C ASN A 295 -8.81 11.83 -6.43
N ARG A 296 -10.03 11.69 -6.94
CA ARG A 296 -10.53 12.34 -8.16
C ARG A 296 -11.71 13.30 -7.87
N ASP A 297 -11.79 13.80 -6.64
CA ASP A 297 -12.81 14.78 -6.24
C ASP A 297 -12.58 16.12 -6.97
N SER A 298 -13.52 16.51 -7.84
CA SER A 298 -13.47 17.74 -8.62
C SER A 298 -13.58 19.02 -7.78
N ALA A 299 -14.05 18.91 -6.53
CA ALA A 299 -14.01 20.03 -5.59
C ALA A 299 -12.57 20.34 -5.10
N VAL A 300 -11.62 19.43 -5.34
CA VAL A 300 -10.23 19.54 -4.88
C VAL A 300 -9.26 19.61 -6.04
N PHE A 301 -9.48 18.85 -7.11
CA PHE A 301 -8.59 18.72 -8.26
C PHE A 301 -9.30 19.16 -9.54
N GLU A 302 -8.71 20.11 -10.25
CA GLU A 302 -9.16 20.49 -11.58
C GLU A 302 -8.86 19.35 -12.56
N ASP A 303 -9.81 19.03 -13.45
CA ASP A 303 -9.69 17.91 -14.39
C ASP A 303 -9.12 16.63 -13.73
N PRO A 304 -9.85 16.07 -12.73
CA PRO A 304 -9.32 15.05 -11.83
C PRO A 304 -9.06 13.71 -12.51
N ASP A 305 -9.67 13.46 -13.65
CA ASP A 305 -9.53 12.22 -14.42
C ASP A 305 -8.29 12.20 -15.31
N ALA A 306 -7.72 13.36 -15.66
CA ALA A 306 -6.49 13.43 -16.41
C ALA A 306 -5.27 13.10 -15.52
N LEU A 307 -4.37 12.27 -16.05
CA LEU A 307 -3.03 12.06 -15.49
C LEU A 307 -2.11 13.21 -15.91
N ARG A 308 -1.75 14.07 -14.97
CA ARG A 308 -0.91 15.24 -15.21
C ARG A 308 0.32 15.20 -14.31
N PRO A 309 1.48 14.72 -14.82
CA PRO A 309 2.71 14.59 -14.03
C PRO A 309 3.18 15.88 -13.35
N ASP A 310 2.83 17.03 -13.94
CA ASP A 310 3.15 18.39 -13.48
C ASP A 310 2.09 19.01 -12.54
N ARG A 311 1.07 18.24 -12.11
CA ARG A 311 -0.03 18.75 -11.28
C ARG A 311 0.48 19.36 -9.97
N PRO A 312 0.26 20.68 -9.73
CA PRO A 312 0.88 21.38 -8.60
C PRO A 312 0.26 20.99 -7.25
N ASP A 313 -0.99 20.56 -7.22
CA ASP A 313 -1.75 20.22 -6.03
C ASP A 313 -1.90 18.69 -5.80
N ALA A 314 -1.15 17.86 -6.57
CA ALA A 314 -1.18 16.41 -6.46
C ALA A 314 -1.03 15.92 -5.02
N ARG A 315 -0.16 16.55 -4.22
CA ARG A 315 0.10 16.20 -2.80
C ARG A 315 -1.11 16.30 -1.86
N ARG A 316 -2.22 16.90 -2.32
CA ARG A 316 -3.46 16.97 -1.52
C ARG A 316 -4.21 15.65 -1.44
N HIS A 317 -3.78 14.63 -2.20
CA HIS A 317 -4.37 13.30 -2.24
C HIS A 317 -4.38 12.59 -0.87
N LEU A 318 -5.26 11.60 -0.71
CA LEU A 318 -5.35 10.73 0.45
C LEU A 318 -4.79 9.31 0.21
N ALA A 319 -3.88 9.11 -0.74
CA ALA A 319 -3.28 7.78 -0.97
C ALA A 319 -2.58 7.23 0.28
N PHE A 320 -2.06 8.10 1.14
CA PHE A 320 -1.46 7.74 2.42
C PHE A 320 -2.41 7.93 3.62
N GLY A 321 -3.71 8.11 3.38
CA GLY A 321 -4.69 8.37 4.43
C GLY A 321 -4.58 9.76 5.04
N HIS A 322 -5.16 9.93 6.24
CA HIS A 322 -5.21 11.18 6.99
C HIS A 322 -5.32 10.91 8.51
N GLY A 323 -5.02 11.92 9.33
CA GLY A 323 -5.15 11.84 10.79
C GLY A 323 -4.07 10.98 11.45
N VAL A 324 -4.39 10.46 12.63
CA VAL A 324 -3.41 9.73 13.48
C VAL A 324 -2.88 8.46 12.82
N HIS A 325 -3.65 7.83 11.95
CA HIS A 325 -3.28 6.64 11.18
C HIS A 325 -2.71 6.95 9.77
N GLN A 326 -2.35 8.19 9.47
CA GLN A 326 -1.66 8.50 8.22
C GLN A 326 -0.44 7.59 8.06
N CYS A 327 -0.20 7.09 6.84
CA CYS A 327 0.85 6.11 6.55
C CYS A 327 2.20 6.50 7.18
N LEU A 328 2.73 5.59 8.00
CA LEU A 328 4.02 5.80 8.66
C LEU A 328 5.17 5.79 7.64
N GLY A 329 5.11 4.85 6.68
CA GLY A 329 6.13 4.63 5.65
C GLY A 329 6.03 5.57 4.44
N GLN A 330 5.17 6.59 4.45
CA GLN A 330 4.92 7.43 3.29
C GLN A 330 6.16 8.08 2.67
N GLN A 331 7.17 8.40 3.48
CA GLN A 331 8.42 8.98 2.96
C GLN A 331 9.30 7.92 2.32
N LEU A 332 9.36 6.72 2.91
CA LEU A 332 10.09 5.59 2.34
C LEU A 332 9.48 5.19 0.98
N ALA A 333 8.17 5.03 0.92
CA ALA A 333 7.46 4.71 -0.32
C ALA A 333 7.74 5.74 -1.43
N ARG A 334 7.74 7.05 -1.11
CA ARG A 334 8.11 8.10 -2.07
C ARG A 334 9.54 7.96 -2.59
N ASN A 335 10.49 7.65 -1.69
CA ASN A 335 11.88 7.45 -2.09
C ASN A 335 12.02 6.22 -3.01
N GLU A 336 11.40 5.10 -2.64
CA GLU A 336 11.42 3.88 -3.46
C GLU A 336 10.79 4.11 -4.84
N LEU A 337 9.62 4.76 -4.91
CA LEU A 337 8.96 5.07 -6.19
C LEU A 337 9.78 6.02 -7.04
N ARG A 338 10.31 7.11 -6.45
CA ARG A 338 11.13 8.09 -7.18
C ARG A 338 12.40 7.45 -7.74
N ILE A 339 13.12 6.70 -6.92
CA ILE A 339 14.35 6.02 -7.33
C ILE A 339 14.04 4.93 -8.35
N GLY A 340 13.04 4.09 -8.08
CA GLY A 340 12.68 2.97 -8.93
C GLY A 340 12.21 3.40 -10.32
N TYR A 341 11.33 4.41 -10.43
CA TYR A 341 10.92 4.91 -11.74
C TYR A 341 12.09 5.54 -12.48
N ARG A 342 12.83 6.45 -11.84
CA ARG A 342 13.97 7.13 -12.45
C ARG A 342 14.97 6.12 -13.00
N ALA A 343 15.45 5.21 -12.18
CA ALA A 343 16.45 4.22 -12.56
C ALA A 343 15.98 3.33 -13.73
N LEU A 344 14.70 2.91 -13.73
CA LEU A 344 14.12 2.08 -14.79
C LEU A 344 14.10 2.81 -16.14
N PHE A 345 13.55 4.03 -16.18
CA PHE A 345 13.40 4.78 -17.43
C PHE A 345 14.74 5.33 -17.95
N GLU A 346 15.70 5.64 -17.08
CA GLU A 346 17.07 5.99 -17.47
C GLU A 346 17.83 4.79 -18.05
N ARG A 347 17.66 3.59 -17.45
CA ARG A 347 18.35 2.37 -17.89
C ARG A 347 17.82 1.82 -19.20
N PHE A 348 16.52 1.92 -19.43
CA PHE A 348 15.84 1.41 -20.61
C PHE A 348 15.08 2.53 -21.36
N PRO A 349 15.78 3.46 -22.01
CA PRO A 349 15.14 4.45 -22.88
C PRO A 349 14.44 3.70 -24.04
N GLY A 350 13.15 3.95 -24.24
CA GLY A 350 12.33 3.18 -25.18
C GLY A 350 11.70 1.93 -24.59
N LEU A 351 11.65 1.83 -23.26
CA LEU A 351 10.83 0.83 -22.56
C LEU A 351 9.38 0.93 -23.06
N ARG A 352 8.75 -0.20 -23.36
CA ARG A 352 7.36 -0.28 -23.80
C ARG A 352 6.74 -1.60 -23.36
N LEU A 353 5.42 -1.69 -23.39
CA LEU A 353 4.71 -2.93 -23.18
C LEU A 353 5.09 -3.94 -24.28
N ALA A 354 5.27 -5.20 -23.89
CA ALA A 354 5.50 -6.30 -24.82
C ALA A 354 4.21 -6.95 -25.33
N VAL A 355 3.06 -6.56 -24.75
CA VAL A 355 1.71 -7.01 -25.09
C VAL A 355 0.78 -5.80 -25.20
N PRO A 356 -0.37 -5.90 -25.88
CA PRO A 356 -1.38 -4.87 -25.84
C PRO A 356 -1.82 -4.55 -24.41
N ALA A 357 -2.08 -3.27 -24.12
CA ALA A 357 -2.47 -2.82 -22.76
C ALA A 357 -3.72 -3.54 -22.23
N THR A 358 -4.63 -3.95 -23.12
CA THR A 358 -5.84 -4.71 -22.79
C THR A 358 -5.58 -6.16 -22.38
N GLU A 359 -4.39 -6.68 -22.62
CA GLU A 359 -3.98 -8.04 -22.23
C GLU A 359 -3.22 -8.09 -20.91
N VAL A 360 -2.89 -6.93 -20.33
CA VAL A 360 -2.22 -6.85 -19.01
C VAL A 360 -3.18 -7.33 -17.92
N PRO A 361 -2.86 -8.42 -17.19
CA PRO A 361 -3.77 -8.99 -16.19
C PRO A 361 -3.80 -8.17 -14.91
N LEU A 362 -4.99 -7.73 -14.50
CA LEU A 362 -5.23 -6.85 -13.37
C LEU A 362 -5.63 -7.61 -12.10
N LYS A 363 -5.36 -7.03 -10.93
CA LYS A 363 -5.69 -7.57 -9.61
C LYS A 363 -7.02 -6.99 -9.08
N HIS A 364 -8.14 -7.27 -9.74
CA HIS A 364 -9.46 -6.76 -9.31
C HIS A 364 -9.91 -7.32 -7.96
N ASP A 365 -9.54 -8.55 -7.67
CA ASP A 365 -9.92 -9.34 -6.49
C ASP A 365 -9.00 -9.14 -5.28
N ALA A 366 -7.87 -8.45 -5.45
CA ALA A 366 -6.93 -8.17 -4.36
C ALA A 366 -7.29 -6.89 -3.59
N SER A 367 -6.92 -6.80 -2.32
CA SER A 367 -7.10 -5.60 -1.49
C SER A 367 -6.27 -4.41 -1.99
N VAL A 368 -5.12 -4.70 -2.59
CA VAL A 368 -4.25 -3.74 -3.25
C VAL A 368 -4.35 -3.94 -4.76
N TYR A 369 -4.90 -2.95 -5.44
CA TYR A 369 -5.03 -2.96 -6.90
C TYR A 369 -3.65 -2.86 -7.57
N GLY A 370 -3.49 -3.59 -8.68
CA GLY A 370 -2.23 -3.60 -9.41
C GLY A 370 -2.32 -4.51 -10.64
N VAL A 371 -1.15 -4.86 -11.17
CA VAL A 371 -1.00 -5.83 -12.26
C VAL A 371 -0.44 -7.14 -11.72
N ARG A 372 -0.90 -8.29 -12.27
CA ARG A 372 -0.37 -9.61 -11.88
C ARG A 372 0.97 -9.90 -12.55
N CYS A 373 1.12 -9.43 -13.77
CA CYS A 373 2.28 -9.55 -14.63
C CYS A 373 2.32 -8.33 -15.54
N LEU A 374 3.50 -7.77 -15.79
CA LEU A 374 3.67 -6.64 -16.70
C LEU A 374 4.81 -6.95 -17.68
N PRO A 375 4.51 -7.63 -18.80
CA PRO A 375 5.51 -7.91 -19.82
C PRO A 375 5.98 -6.61 -20.48
N VAL A 376 7.27 -6.33 -20.38
CA VAL A 376 7.91 -5.15 -20.98
C VAL A 376 9.05 -5.54 -21.91
N THR A 377 9.32 -4.67 -22.86
CA THR A 377 10.40 -4.83 -23.83
C THR A 377 11.10 -3.48 -24.08
N TRP A 378 12.31 -3.52 -24.57
CA TRP A 378 13.11 -2.35 -24.94
C TRP A 378 14.01 -2.66 -26.13
N PRO A 379 14.53 -1.66 -26.87
CA PRO A 379 15.51 -1.90 -27.92
C PRO A 379 16.79 -2.51 -27.32
N THR A 380 17.28 -3.58 -27.95
CA THR A 380 18.62 -4.13 -27.68
C THR A 380 19.59 -3.51 -28.69
N ALA A 381 20.79 -3.14 -28.25
CA ALA A 381 21.84 -2.84 -29.20
C ALA A 381 22.15 -4.11 -30.01
N ASP A 382 22.07 -4.00 -31.33
CA ASP A 382 22.50 -5.06 -32.26
C ASP A 382 23.99 -5.39 -32.12
#